data_b816bc9cc42cebf307e2b2739f7fc352
#
_entry.id   b816bc9cc42cebf307e2b2739f7fc352
#
_cell.length_a   1.000
_cell.length_b   1.000
_cell.length_c   1.000
_cell.angle_alpha   90.00
_cell.angle_beta   90.00
_cell.angle_gamma   90.00
#
_symmetry.space_group_name_H-M   'P 1'
#
loop_
_entity.id
_entity.type
_entity.pdbx_description
1 polymer ?
#
loop_
_entity_poly.entity_id
_entity_poly.type
_entity_poly.pdbx_seq_one_letter_code
_entity_poly.pdbx_strand_id
1 'polypeptide(L)'
;ACAVSYLALNLAYSFVLKDIVILDVLAIAIGFVVRAVAGALAIQVVFSDWLLVCTILLALFLALAKRRHELATLENAAGHRQALAEYTPYLLDQMIGVVTASCLTAYAFYTLAPETVEKYRTNQLALTIPFVIYGIFRYLYLVHRKEQGGSPSDVLLTDWPLLAAVA
;
A
#
# COMPACT_ATOMS: atom_id res chain seq x y z
N ALA A 1 -22.55 -7.86 -5.02
CA ALA A 1 -21.78 -7.00 -5.94
C ALA A 1 -20.28 -7.08 -5.66
N CYS A 2 -19.76 -6.66 -4.47
CA CYS A 2 -18.35 -6.60 -4.16
C CYS A 2 -17.57 -7.93 -4.33
N ALA A 3 -18.15 -9.06 -3.91
CA ALA A 3 -17.51 -10.37 -4.06
C ALA A 3 -17.31 -10.75 -5.54
N VAL A 4 -18.31 -10.46 -6.38
CA VAL A 4 -18.22 -10.72 -7.82
C VAL A 4 -17.18 -9.82 -8.47
N SER A 5 -17.16 -8.53 -8.12
CA SER A 5 -16.14 -7.59 -8.62
C SER A 5 -14.73 -8.01 -8.20
N TYR A 6 -14.56 -8.49 -6.97
CA TYR A 6 -13.29 -9.00 -6.48
C TYR A 6 -12.82 -10.25 -7.24
N LEU A 7 -13.72 -11.21 -7.47
CA LEU A 7 -13.41 -12.41 -8.25
C LEU A 7 -13.05 -12.06 -9.70
N ALA A 8 -13.82 -11.19 -10.34
CA ALA A 8 -13.55 -10.74 -11.70
C ALA A 8 -12.17 -10.05 -11.80
N LEU A 9 -11.83 -9.18 -10.83
CA LEU A 9 -10.52 -8.54 -10.76
C LEU A 9 -9.39 -9.56 -10.60
N ASN A 10 -9.55 -10.56 -9.71
CA ASN A 10 -8.54 -11.59 -9.51
C ASN A 10 -8.34 -12.46 -10.75
N LEU A 11 -9.41 -12.79 -11.46
CA LEU A 11 -9.32 -13.51 -12.73
C LEU A 11 -8.58 -12.67 -13.78
N ALA A 12 -8.98 -11.41 -13.97
CA ALA A 12 -8.31 -10.50 -14.89
C ALA A 12 -6.84 -10.32 -14.55
N TYR A 13 -6.51 -10.20 -13.25
CA TYR A 13 -5.14 -10.12 -12.77
C TYR A 13 -4.34 -11.38 -13.12
N SER A 14 -4.91 -12.56 -12.86
CA SER A 14 -4.22 -13.84 -13.09
C SER A 14 -3.91 -14.10 -14.56
N PHE A 15 -4.76 -13.65 -15.47
CA PHE A 15 -4.63 -13.94 -16.89
C PHE A 15 -3.92 -12.84 -17.70
N VAL A 16 -4.09 -11.57 -17.33
CA VAL A 16 -3.65 -10.45 -18.17
C VAL A 16 -2.90 -9.38 -17.38
N LEU A 17 -3.48 -8.87 -16.28
CA LEU A 17 -2.98 -7.64 -15.64
C LEU A 17 -1.62 -7.81 -14.98
N LYS A 18 -1.28 -9.01 -14.51
CA LYS A 18 0.01 -9.31 -13.85
C LYS A 18 1.22 -9.14 -14.77
N ASP A 19 1.01 -9.19 -16.10
CA ASP A 19 2.08 -9.14 -17.10
C ASP A 19 2.19 -7.75 -17.76
N ILE A 20 1.33 -6.80 -17.36
CA ILE A 20 1.33 -5.42 -17.87
C ILE A 20 1.90 -4.49 -16.79
N VAL A 21 2.99 -3.78 -17.13
CA VAL A 21 3.66 -2.80 -16.26
C VAL A 21 2.67 -1.77 -15.74
N ILE A 22 2.79 -1.40 -14.48
CA ILE A 22 1.92 -0.48 -13.74
C ILE A 22 0.54 -1.08 -13.45
N LEU A 23 -0.10 -1.75 -14.40
CA LEU A 23 -1.42 -2.37 -14.15
C LEU A 23 -1.35 -3.51 -13.14
N ASP A 24 -0.22 -4.20 -13.04
CA ASP A 24 0.02 -5.24 -12.04
C ASP A 24 -0.08 -4.69 -10.61
N VAL A 25 0.55 -3.57 -10.31
CA VAL A 25 0.51 -2.95 -8.97
C VAL A 25 -0.82 -2.24 -8.71
N LEU A 26 -1.41 -1.60 -9.74
CA LEU A 26 -2.73 -0.98 -9.64
C LEU A 26 -3.82 -2.00 -9.35
N ALA A 27 -3.81 -3.15 -10.01
CA ALA A 27 -4.78 -4.21 -9.78
C ALA A 27 -4.69 -4.76 -8.34
N ILE A 28 -3.49 -4.90 -7.80
CA ILE A 28 -3.29 -5.28 -6.39
C ILE A 28 -3.91 -4.23 -5.47
N ALA A 29 -3.64 -2.94 -5.70
CA ALA A 29 -4.17 -1.85 -4.88
C ALA A 29 -5.71 -1.80 -4.94
N ILE A 30 -6.30 -1.92 -6.14
CA ILE A 30 -7.76 -2.00 -6.31
C ILE A 30 -8.34 -3.20 -5.55
N GLY A 31 -7.69 -4.35 -5.58
CA GLY A 31 -8.10 -5.54 -4.83
C GLY A 31 -8.13 -5.30 -3.32
N PHE A 32 -7.18 -4.52 -2.78
CA PHE A 32 -7.21 -4.11 -1.37
C PHE A 32 -8.38 -3.17 -1.07
N VAL A 33 -8.63 -2.20 -1.95
CA VAL A 33 -9.74 -1.27 -1.80
C VAL A 33 -11.09 -1.98 -1.82
N VAL A 34 -11.31 -2.89 -2.78
CA VAL A 34 -12.55 -3.65 -2.86
C VAL A 34 -12.80 -4.46 -1.59
N ARG A 35 -11.75 -5.04 -1.00
CA ARG A 35 -11.84 -5.75 0.29
C ARG A 35 -12.17 -4.81 1.45
N ALA A 36 -11.51 -3.65 1.52
CA ALA A 36 -11.75 -2.66 2.57
C ALA A 36 -13.19 -2.12 2.51
N VAL A 37 -13.66 -1.76 1.31
CA VAL A 37 -15.03 -1.28 1.08
C VAL A 37 -16.05 -2.38 1.39
N ALA A 38 -15.80 -3.62 0.96
CA ALA A 38 -16.67 -4.74 1.27
C ALA A 38 -16.78 -4.99 2.78
N GLY A 39 -15.66 -4.89 3.51
CA GLY A 39 -15.65 -4.97 4.97
C GLY A 39 -16.47 -3.85 5.64
N ALA A 40 -16.25 -2.60 5.21
CA ALA A 40 -16.99 -1.45 5.74
C ALA A 40 -18.51 -1.58 5.51
N LEU A 41 -18.91 -2.04 4.31
CA LEU A 41 -20.32 -2.29 3.99
C LEU A 41 -20.90 -3.42 4.85
N ALA A 42 -20.13 -4.47 5.13
CA ALA A 42 -20.59 -5.60 5.94
C ALA A 42 -20.91 -5.21 7.39
N ILE A 43 -20.13 -4.27 7.94
CA ILE A 43 -20.32 -3.76 9.31
C ILE A 43 -21.07 -2.42 9.35
N GLN A 44 -21.60 -1.95 8.20
CA GLN A 44 -22.40 -0.72 8.05
C GLN A 44 -21.66 0.55 8.56
N VAL A 45 -20.35 0.62 8.36
CA VAL A 45 -19.55 1.81 8.72
C VAL A 45 -19.36 2.68 7.48
N VAL A 46 -19.56 3.99 7.65
CA VAL A 46 -19.27 4.97 6.60
C VAL A 46 -17.78 5.07 6.38
N PHE A 47 -17.37 4.83 5.14
CA PHE A 47 -15.97 4.93 4.72
C PHE A 47 -15.70 6.37 4.26
N SER A 48 -14.75 7.04 4.91
CA SER A 48 -14.33 8.39 4.53
C SER A 48 -13.58 8.38 3.19
N ASP A 49 -13.82 9.39 2.34
CA ASP A 49 -13.14 9.53 1.06
C ASP A 49 -11.62 9.63 1.23
N TRP A 50 -11.16 10.37 2.22
CA TRP A 50 -9.73 10.45 2.55
C TRP A 50 -9.14 9.12 3.01
N LEU A 51 -9.88 8.35 3.79
CA LEU A 51 -9.44 7.01 4.20
C LEU A 51 -9.35 6.06 2.99
N LEU A 52 -10.25 6.21 2.01
CA LEU A 52 -10.19 5.47 0.76
C LEU A 52 -8.91 5.81 -0.02
N VAL A 53 -8.58 7.09 -0.15
CA VAL A 53 -7.36 7.55 -0.82
C VAL A 53 -6.12 7.03 -0.09
N CYS A 54 -6.07 7.12 1.24
CA CYS A 54 -4.99 6.54 2.04
C CYS A 54 -4.83 5.04 1.81
N THR A 55 -5.94 4.30 1.74
CA THR A 55 -5.93 2.85 1.51
C THR A 55 -5.34 2.50 0.14
N ILE A 56 -5.75 3.23 -0.91
CA ILE A 56 -5.20 3.06 -2.27
C ILE A 56 -3.70 3.31 -2.28
N LEU A 57 -3.28 4.46 -1.75
CA LEU A 57 -1.88 4.88 -1.77
C LEU A 57 -0.98 3.96 -0.93
N LEU A 58 -1.45 3.52 0.24
CA LEU A 58 -0.71 2.57 1.06
C LEU A 58 -0.60 1.20 0.37
N ALA A 59 -1.67 0.72 -0.26
CA ALA A 59 -1.65 -0.53 -1.01
C ALA A 59 -0.69 -0.46 -2.22
N LEU A 60 -0.67 0.66 -2.94
CA LEU A 60 0.30 0.92 -4.02
C LEU A 60 1.73 0.95 -3.49
N PHE A 61 1.97 1.64 -2.38
CA PHE A 61 3.27 1.67 -1.72
C PHE A 61 3.80 0.27 -1.42
N LEU A 62 2.99 -0.58 -0.77
CA LEU A 62 3.36 -1.94 -0.43
C LEU A 62 3.55 -2.82 -1.68
N ALA A 63 2.72 -2.66 -2.71
CA ALA A 63 2.86 -3.39 -3.96
C ALA A 63 4.16 -3.02 -4.69
N LEU A 64 4.48 -1.73 -4.79
CA LEU A 64 5.72 -1.25 -5.41
C LEU A 64 6.96 -1.69 -4.62
N ALA A 65 6.93 -1.60 -3.29
CA ALA A 65 8.00 -2.07 -2.43
C ALA A 65 8.27 -3.57 -2.61
N LYS A 66 7.21 -4.37 -2.76
CA LYS A 66 7.33 -5.79 -3.07
C LYS A 66 7.98 -6.01 -4.44
N ARG A 67 7.59 -5.25 -5.49
CA ARG A 67 8.24 -5.33 -6.81
C ARG A 67 9.72 -4.96 -6.76
N ARG A 68 10.04 -3.93 -5.97
CA ARG A 68 11.44 -3.52 -5.76
C ARG A 68 12.28 -4.63 -5.12
N HIS A 69 11.73 -5.32 -4.14
CA HIS A 69 12.38 -6.46 -3.50
C HIS A 69 12.53 -7.64 -4.46
N GLU A 70 11.46 -8.03 -5.17
CA GLU A 70 11.49 -9.11 -6.16
C GLU A 70 12.56 -8.84 -7.23
N LEU A 71 12.67 -7.61 -7.73
CA LEU A 71 13.68 -7.23 -8.72
C LEU A 71 15.12 -7.32 -8.17
N ALA A 72 15.31 -7.06 -6.87
CA ALA A 72 16.63 -7.13 -6.23
C ALA A 72 17.08 -8.56 -5.91
N THR A 73 16.12 -9.48 -5.66
CA THR A 73 16.41 -10.83 -5.16
C THR A 73 16.36 -11.92 -6.24
N LEU A 74 15.70 -11.66 -7.37
CA LEU A 74 15.56 -12.65 -8.45
C LEU A 74 16.65 -12.44 -9.50
N GLU A 75 17.56 -13.41 -9.64
CA GLU A 75 18.62 -13.42 -10.68
C GLU A 75 18.04 -13.44 -12.11
N ASN A 76 16.80 -13.94 -12.30
CA ASN A 76 16.09 -14.02 -13.58
C ASN A 76 14.66 -13.48 -13.44
N ALA A 77 14.53 -12.18 -13.20
CA ALA A 77 13.24 -11.51 -13.04
C ALA A 77 12.26 -11.76 -14.21
N ALA A 78 12.79 -11.77 -15.44
CA ALA A 78 12.00 -12.02 -16.66
C ALA A 78 11.39 -13.44 -16.72
N GLY A 79 12.01 -14.44 -16.08
CA GLY A 79 11.50 -15.82 -16.05
C GLY A 79 10.28 -16.01 -15.13
N HIS A 80 10.00 -15.04 -14.23
CA HIS A 80 8.93 -15.14 -13.25
C HIS A 80 7.71 -14.29 -13.60
N ARG A 81 7.92 -13.09 -14.19
CA ARG A 81 6.83 -12.19 -14.67
C ARG A 81 7.35 -11.28 -15.77
N GLN A 82 6.63 -11.15 -16.88
CA GLN A 82 6.98 -10.25 -17.98
C GLN A 82 7.02 -8.79 -17.51
N ALA A 83 6.06 -8.34 -16.73
CA ALA A 83 6.04 -6.99 -16.20
C ALA A 83 7.28 -6.65 -15.36
N LEU A 84 7.88 -7.63 -14.66
CA LEU A 84 9.05 -7.38 -13.83
C LEU A 84 10.31 -7.06 -14.65
N ALA A 85 10.40 -7.57 -15.87
CA ALA A 85 11.50 -7.29 -16.80
C ALA A 85 11.52 -5.84 -17.30
N GLU A 86 10.36 -5.19 -17.33
CA GLU A 86 10.19 -3.80 -17.78
C GLU A 86 10.48 -2.78 -16.66
N TYR A 87 10.46 -3.21 -15.40
CA TYR A 87 10.79 -2.34 -14.28
C TYR A 87 12.31 -2.21 -14.11
N THR A 88 12.75 -0.98 -13.88
CA THR A 88 14.11 -0.71 -13.40
C THR A 88 14.07 -0.34 -11.91
N PRO A 89 15.16 -0.61 -11.14
CA PRO A 89 15.24 -0.17 -9.75
C PRO A 89 14.98 1.33 -9.59
N TYR A 90 15.54 2.13 -10.50
CA TYR A 90 15.36 3.59 -10.51
C TYR A 90 13.89 4.00 -10.69
N LEU A 91 13.18 3.38 -11.66
CA LEU A 91 11.76 3.67 -11.89
C LEU A 91 10.91 3.32 -10.66
N LEU A 92 11.14 2.15 -10.07
CA LEU A 92 10.43 1.75 -8.86
C LEU A 92 10.70 2.68 -7.69
N ASP A 93 11.96 3.11 -7.49
CA ASP A 93 12.33 4.04 -6.41
C ASP A 93 11.64 5.41 -6.61
N GLN A 94 11.52 5.91 -7.86
CA GLN A 94 10.77 7.13 -8.18
C GLN A 94 9.28 6.96 -7.88
N MET A 95 8.66 5.88 -8.33
CA MET A 95 7.24 5.61 -8.09
C MET A 95 6.94 5.46 -6.59
N ILE A 96 7.80 4.77 -5.84
CA ILE A 96 7.70 4.63 -4.39
C ILE A 96 7.76 6.01 -3.73
N GLY A 97 8.70 6.87 -4.14
CA GLY A 97 8.84 8.23 -3.61
C GLY A 97 7.58 9.08 -3.81
N VAL A 98 7.02 9.08 -5.03
CA VAL A 98 5.78 9.80 -5.35
C VAL A 98 4.61 9.28 -4.52
N VAL A 99 4.41 7.97 -4.46
CA VAL A 99 3.30 7.35 -3.72
C VAL A 99 3.46 7.57 -2.21
N THR A 100 4.69 7.52 -1.68
CA THR A 100 4.97 7.79 -0.27
C THR A 100 4.58 9.22 0.12
N ALA A 101 5.03 10.21 -0.66
CA ALA A 101 4.69 11.62 -0.40
C ALA A 101 3.17 11.84 -0.47
N SER A 102 2.52 11.29 -1.48
CA SER A 102 1.06 11.37 -1.64
C SER A 102 0.32 10.71 -0.48
N CYS A 103 0.77 9.53 -0.02
CA CYS A 103 0.17 8.80 1.10
C CYS A 103 0.25 9.60 2.41
N LEU A 104 1.40 10.17 2.71
CA LEU A 104 1.59 11.01 3.91
C LEU A 104 0.73 12.27 3.86
N THR A 105 0.65 12.91 2.69
CA THR A 105 -0.20 14.08 2.49
C THR A 105 -1.69 13.75 2.65
N ALA A 106 -2.14 12.65 2.02
CA ALA A 106 -3.53 12.19 2.15
C ALA A 106 -3.86 11.82 3.61
N TYR A 107 -2.93 11.20 4.33
CA TYR A 107 -3.12 10.90 5.74
C TYR A 107 -3.23 12.17 6.60
N ALA A 108 -2.40 13.18 6.34
CA ALA A 108 -2.51 14.46 7.02
C ALA A 108 -3.88 15.12 6.78
N PHE A 109 -4.37 15.12 5.53
CA PHE A 109 -5.72 15.63 5.23
C PHE A 109 -6.81 14.78 5.91
N TYR A 110 -6.68 13.47 5.94
CA TYR A 110 -7.61 12.61 6.66
C TYR A 110 -7.70 12.97 8.14
N THR A 111 -6.57 13.17 8.83
CA THR A 111 -6.56 13.50 10.27
C THR A 111 -7.13 14.88 10.59
N LEU A 112 -7.04 15.80 9.64
CA LEU A 112 -7.50 17.19 9.79
C LEU A 112 -8.92 17.42 9.22
N ALA A 113 -9.47 16.45 8.48
CA ALA A 113 -10.78 16.57 7.85
C ALA A 113 -11.89 16.76 8.90
N PRO A 114 -12.80 17.75 8.73
CA PRO A 114 -13.88 18.01 9.68
C PRO A 114 -14.72 16.78 10.00
N GLU A 115 -15.01 15.95 8.98
CA GLU A 115 -15.76 14.69 9.12
C GLU A 115 -15.05 13.68 10.04
N THR A 116 -13.72 13.62 9.97
CA THR A 116 -12.90 12.76 10.82
C THR A 116 -12.90 13.27 12.25
N VAL A 117 -12.70 14.57 12.43
CA VAL A 117 -12.72 15.24 13.74
C VAL A 117 -14.08 15.07 14.43
N GLU A 118 -15.18 15.26 13.70
CA GLU A 118 -16.54 15.07 14.21
C GLU A 118 -16.81 13.62 14.58
N LYS A 119 -16.41 12.66 13.71
CA LYS A 119 -16.59 11.22 13.93
C LYS A 119 -15.88 10.72 15.19
N TYR A 120 -14.65 11.13 15.41
CA TYR A 120 -13.84 10.71 16.56
C TYR A 120 -13.91 11.66 17.75
N ARG A 121 -14.58 12.81 17.59
CA ARG A 121 -14.72 13.87 18.61
C ARG A 121 -13.38 14.32 19.21
N THR A 122 -12.31 14.30 18.40
CA THR A 122 -10.96 14.67 18.83
C THR A 122 -10.13 15.23 17.69
N ASN A 123 -9.32 16.25 17.97
CA ASN A 123 -8.32 16.79 17.07
C ASN A 123 -6.94 16.11 17.24
N GLN A 124 -6.84 15.14 18.16
CA GLN A 124 -5.55 14.54 18.53
C GLN A 124 -5.04 13.54 17.50
N LEU A 125 -5.86 13.12 16.54
CA LEU A 125 -5.42 12.26 15.42
C LEU A 125 -4.24 12.85 14.65
N ALA A 126 -4.12 14.19 14.56
CA ALA A 126 -2.97 14.82 13.93
C ALA A 126 -1.63 14.49 14.64
N LEU A 127 -1.65 14.16 15.93
CA LEU A 127 -0.46 13.75 16.68
C LEU A 127 0.08 12.38 16.24
N THR A 128 -0.69 11.61 15.51
CA THR A 128 -0.25 10.33 14.93
C THR A 128 0.59 10.49 13.67
N ILE A 129 0.57 11.68 13.02
CA ILE A 129 1.30 11.94 11.77
C ILE A 129 2.81 11.61 11.89
N PRO A 130 3.54 12.05 12.93
CA PRO A 130 4.96 11.71 13.09
C PRO A 130 5.22 10.20 13.18
N PHE A 131 4.32 9.46 13.81
CA PHE A 131 4.44 8.01 13.95
C PHE A 131 4.24 7.31 12.59
N VAL A 132 3.28 7.77 11.79
CA VAL A 132 3.05 7.25 10.44
C VAL A 132 4.23 7.57 9.53
N ILE A 133 4.79 8.79 9.60
CA ILE A 133 6.02 9.16 8.87
C ILE A 133 7.16 8.22 9.25
N TYR A 134 7.40 8.03 10.55
CA TYR A 134 8.44 7.13 11.03
C TYR A 134 8.21 5.70 10.55
N GLY A 135 6.99 5.18 10.65
CA GLY A 135 6.64 3.83 10.20
C GLY A 135 6.93 3.61 8.72
N ILE A 136 6.52 4.54 7.86
CA ILE A 136 6.78 4.47 6.41
C ILE A 136 8.30 4.56 6.12
N PHE A 137 9.01 5.49 6.75
CA PHE A 137 10.47 5.62 6.55
C PHE A 137 11.23 4.42 7.09
N ARG A 138 10.79 3.86 8.22
CA ARG A 138 11.37 2.62 8.75
C ARG A 138 11.16 1.45 7.80
N TYR A 139 9.97 1.31 7.24
CA TYR A 139 9.68 0.29 6.24
C TYR A 139 10.54 0.46 4.97
N LEU A 140 10.68 1.68 4.45
CA LEU A 140 11.58 1.99 3.32
C LEU A 140 13.03 1.61 3.63
N TYR A 141 13.50 1.92 4.83
CA TYR A 141 14.85 1.52 5.28
C TYR A 141 15.03 0.00 5.25
N LEU A 142 14.05 -0.76 5.74
CA LEU A 142 14.09 -2.22 5.76
C LEU A 142 14.09 -2.82 4.34
N VAL A 143 13.29 -2.27 3.44
CA VAL A 143 13.23 -2.68 2.02
C VAL A 143 14.54 -2.41 1.30
N HIS A 144 15.14 -1.22 1.47
CA HIS A 144 16.31 -0.81 0.69
C HIS A 144 17.63 -1.27 1.27
N ARG A 145 17.73 -1.45 2.59
CA ARG A 145 19.02 -1.77 3.26
C ARG A 145 19.11 -3.20 3.75
N LYS A 146 17.98 -3.82 4.09
CA LYS A 146 17.95 -5.19 4.62
C LYS A 146 17.31 -6.19 3.67
N GLU A 147 16.91 -5.74 2.48
CA GLU A 147 16.25 -6.59 1.47
C GLU A 147 15.03 -7.37 2.00
N GLN A 148 14.34 -6.82 3.01
CA GLN A 148 13.21 -7.44 3.70
C GLN A 148 11.85 -7.03 3.10
N GLY A 149 11.75 -6.78 1.79
CA GLY A 149 10.51 -6.29 1.14
C GLY A 149 9.56 -7.38 0.64
N GLY A 150 9.93 -8.67 0.76
CA GLY A 150 9.17 -9.76 0.16
C GLY A 150 7.78 -10.02 0.78
N SER A 151 7.66 -9.86 2.09
CA SER A 151 6.40 -10.01 2.83
C SER A 151 6.19 -8.84 3.78
N PRO A 152 5.33 -7.86 3.43
CA PRO A 152 5.04 -6.71 4.31
C PRO A 152 4.55 -7.09 5.70
N SER A 153 3.77 -8.17 5.80
CA SER A 153 3.26 -8.68 7.08
C SER A 153 4.38 -9.20 7.98
N ASP A 154 5.35 -9.92 7.41
CA ASP A 154 6.47 -10.47 8.20
C ASP A 154 7.37 -9.32 8.69
N VAL A 155 7.63 -8.34 7.82
CA VAL A 155 8.39 -7.14 8.19
C VAL A 155 7.71 -6.40 9.33
N LEU A 156 6.39 -6.20 9.25
CA LEU A 156 5.60 -5.53 10.28
C LEU A 156 5.66 -6.28 11.62
N LEU A 157 5.60 -7.62 11.60
CA LEU A 157 5.55 -8.44 12.82
C LEU A 157 6.93 -8.68 13.44
N THR A 158 8.01 -8.56 12.68
CA THR A 158 9.37 -8.87 13.14
C THR A 158 10.19 -7.65 13.55
N ASP A 159 9.87 -6.47 13.00
CA ASP A 159 10.59 -5.24 13.32
C ASP A 159 9.93 -4.49 14.48
N TRP A 160 10.51 -4.61 15.67
CA TRP A 160 10.00 -3.97 16.88
C TRP A 160 9.80 -2.44 16.78
N PRO A 161 10.74 -1.66 16.20
CA PRO A 161 10.51 -0.22 16.02
C PRO A 161 9.32 0.10 15.12
N LEU A 162 9.06 -0.72 14.09
CA LEU A 162 7.92 -0.55 13.21
C LEU A 162 6.62 -0.91 13.94
N LEU A 163 6.61 -2.00 14.71
CA LEU A 163 5.47 -2.36 15.57
C LEU A 163 5.12 -1.24 16.56
N ALA A 164 6.12 -0.67 17.21
CA ALA A 164 5.93 0.42 18.17
C ALA A 164 5.38 1.70 17.53
N ALA A 165 5.61 1.92 16.24
CA ALA A 165 5.06 3.07 15.51
C ALA A 165 3.59 2.88 15.10
N VAL A 166 3.12 1.63 15.02
CA VAL A 166 1.75 1.27 14.59
C VAL A 166 0.83 1.01 15.80
N ALA A 167 1.40 0.67 16.97
CA ALA A 167 0.67 0.38 18.22
C ALA A 167 0.22 1.66 18.94
#